data_d25035af2563a60af5bbf75ec793f3ea
#
_entry.id   d25035af2563a60af5bbf75ec793f3ea
#
_cell.length_a   1.000
_cell.length_b   1.000
_cell.length_c   1.000
_cell.angle_alpha   90.00
_cell.angle_beta   90.00
_cell.angle_gamma   90.00
#
_symmetry.space_group_name_H-M   'P 1'
#
loop_
_entity.id
_entity.type
_entity.pdbx_description
1 polymer ?
#
loop_
_entity_poly.entity_id
_entity_poly.type
_entity_poly.pdbx_seq_one_letter_code
_entity_poly.pdbx_strand_id
1 'polypeptide(L)'
;MANTFQTNKRTELVALRAAESAGYLTIGSKKYLKDQLVGKRNGTAYDFVIRDSGEYQEGIDLSGTGPSNIVERKVTKEIVTGNVMINTNILEKVTDVDWDKEIAYPNGKKLINGIVKRAVNDDLGWQGTAFAGAGFQPLFKGQNFLASISDAPRYGFVDPMINSVLSSNGQAFKPVEAEPMSKAGLMGELAGVTYRGNQFMPMVSVSDALVTEMAKCSAITYAKVDETHATLTLTGVGAIIPKGYVVWVDGVYATDLVGDKTSALRAFIAYEDGTANGVMKIRPVAFKGSSTNDANIGNVEVCDASGAPLTVTQFNALTSIKYLPKGDYFGGFIRLDGTMEFETLAEIDASNADTKMASNEGLNVFENRAIDVIKGSNVTRWTVNSIGGIVEPRGVSYVLVKDQAVNIVTTNA
;
A
#
# COMPACT_ATOMS: atom_id res chain seq x y z
N MET A 1 -14.90 13.61 -40.20
CA MET A 1 -15.49 14.13 -38.93
C MET A 1 -16.19 13.06 -38.07
N ALA A 2 -16.83 12.05 -38.65
CA ALA A 2 -17.51 10.98 -37.87
C ALA A 2 -16.56 10.13 -36.99
N ASN A 3 -15.32 9.89 -37.42
CA ASN A 3 -14.35 9.05 -36.68
C ASN A 3 -13.81 9.69 -35.39
N THR A 4 -13.83 11.02 -35.27
CA THR A 4 -13.28 11.69 -34.08
C THR A 4 -14.19 11.56 -32.86
N PHE A 5 -15.48 11.57 -33.07
CA PHE A 5 -16.49 11.48 -32.00
C PHE A 5 -16.54 10.05 -31.42
N GLN A 6 -16.51 9.03 -32.27
CA GLN A 6 -16.48 7.63 -31.83
C GLN A 6 -15.19 7.27 -31.09
N THR A 7 -14.07 7.87 -31.47
CA THR A 7 -12.77 7.59 -30.82
C THR A 7 -12.69 8.15 -29.41
N ASN A 8 -13.23 9.35 -29.17
CA ASN A 8 -13.29 9.91 -27.82
C ASN A 8 -14.14 9.05 -26.88
N LYS A 9 -15.31 8.62 -27.34
CA LYS A 9 -16.18 7.71 -26.57
C LYS A 9 -15.48 6.38 -26.24
N ARG A 10 -14.67 5.86 -27.13
CA ARG A 10 -13.90 4.62 -26.92
C ARG A 10 -12.81 4.78 -25.85
N THR A 11 -12.08 5.90 -25.86
CA THR A 11 -11.08 6.20 -24.83
C THR A 11 -11.75 6.44 -23.47
N GLU A 12 -12.90 7.12 -23.45
CA GLU A 12 -13.71 7.32 -22.24
C GLU A 12 -14.16 5.99 -21.63
N LEU A 13 -14.55 5.01 -22.45
CA LEU A 13 -14.93 3.68 -21.97
C LEU A 13 -13.73 2.95 -21.35
N VAL A 14 -12.53 3.04 -21.94
CA VAL A 14 -11.32 2.45 -21.34
C VAL A 14 -11.00 3.12 -20.01
N ALA A 15 -11.12 4.45 -19.92
CA ALA A 15 -10.92 5.20 -18.67
C ALA A 15 -11.94 4.81 -17.60
N LEU A 16 -13.24 4.65 -17.98
CA LEU A 16 -14.27 4.17 -17.08
C LEU A 16 -13.96 2.78 -16.53
N ARG A 17 -13.59 1.83 -17.40
CA ARG A 17 -13.27 0.46 -16.97
C ARG A 17 -11.98 0.36 -16.17
N ALA A 18 -11.02 1.25 -16.40
CA ALA A 18 -9.84 1.39 -15.57
C ALA A 18 -10.21 1.93 -14.18
N ALA A 19 -11.04 2.98 -14.10
CA ALA A 19 -11.48 3.58 -12.84
C ALA A 19 -12.26 2.58 -11.95
N GLU A 20 -13.11 1.74 -12.53
CA GLU A 20 -13.82 0.67 -11.80
C GLU A 20 -12.88 -0.29 -11.05
N SER A 21 -11.67 -0.48 -11.55
CA SER A 21 -10.66 -1.38 -10.94
C SER A 21 -9.61 -0.64 -10.09
N ALA A 22 -9.67 0.70 -10.06
CA ALA A 22 -8.68 1.54 -9.36
C ALA A 22 -8.95 1.72 -7.86
N GLY A 23 -9.96 1.05 -7.29
CA GLY A 23 -10.43 1.30 -5.92
C GLY A 23 -9.33 1.30 -4.85
N TYR A 24 -8.31 0.46 -4.98
CA TYR A 24 -7.15 0.50 -4.07
C TYR A 24 -6.42 1.85 -4.11
N LEU A 25 -6.30 2.47 -5.26
CA LEU A 25 -5.55 3.71 -5.46
C LEU A 25 -6.39 4.95 -5.12
N THR A 26 -7.69 4.93 -5.40
CA THR A 26 -8.54 6.11 -5.38
C THR A 26 -9.37 6.29 -4.11
N ILE A 27 -9.75 5.18 -3.44
CA ILE A 27 -10.62 5.23 -2.27
C ILE A 27 -9.81 5.61 -1.03
N GLY A 28 -10.19 6.69 -0.36
CA GLY A 28 -9.50 7.19 0.83
C GLY A 28 -8.10 7.73 0.54
N SER A 29 -7.82 8.10 -0.71
CA SER A 29 -6.56 8.73 -1.10
C SER A 29 -6.71 10.24 -1.19
N LYS A 30 -5.73 10.96 -0.67
CA LYS A 30 -5.66 12.41 -0.79
C LYS A 30 -5.25 12.78 -2.21
N LYS A 31 -6.01 13.68 -2.83
CA LYS A 31 -5.72 14.21 -4.16
C LYS A 31 -5.06 15.58 -4.04
N TYR A 32 -3.99 15.79 -4.80
CA TYR A 32 -3.40 17.12 -4.94
C TYR A 32 -4.01 17.88 -6.10
N LEU A 33 -4.11 19.20 -5.95
CA LEU A 33 -4.40 20.09 -7.09
C LEU A 33 -3.17 20.12 -8.01
N LYS A 34 -3.40 20.08 -9.32
CA LYS A 34 -2.35 20.11 -10.37
C LYS A 34 -1.23 21.12 -10.07
N ASP A 35 -1.61 22.31 -9.58
CA ASP A 35 -0.68 23.42 -9.33
C ASP A 35 0.26 23.15 -8.13
N GLN A 36 -0.14 22.28 -7.21
CA GLN A 36 0.70 21.90 -6.08
C GLN A 36 1.78 20.87 -6.46
N LEU A 37 1.57 20.17 -7.57
CA LEU A 37 2.47 19.14 -8.07
C LEU A 37 3.59 19.73 -8.95
N VAL A 38 3.34 20.84 -9.65
CA VAL A 38 4.26 21.40 -10.66
C VAL A 38 5.62 21.83 -10.07
N GLY A 39 5.66 22.23 -8.81
CA GLY A 39 6.90 22.68 -8.14
C GLY A 39 7.72 21.60 -7.46
N LYS A 40 7.22 20.36 -7.37
CA LYS A 40 7.79 19.30 -6.52
C LYS A 40 8.39 18.12 -7.31
N ARG A 41 8.47 18.24 -8.63
CA ARG A 41 8.97 17.17 -9.50
C ARG A 41 10.50 17.17 -9.50
N ASN A 42 11.08 16.04 -9.06
CA ASN A 42 12.51 15.79 -9.14
C ASN A 42 12.77 14.67 -10.18
N GLY A 43 12.83 15.02 -11.47
CA GLY A 43 13.00 14.05 -12.54
C GLY A 43 11.81 13.11 -12.69
N THR A 44 11.99 11.81 -12.42
CA THR A 44 10.98 10.73 -12.49
C THR A 44 10.30 10.44 -11.15
N ALA A 45 10.60 11.22 -10.12
CA ALA A 45 10.08 11.03 -8.78
C ALA A 45 9.39 12.30 -8.25
N TYR A 46 8.57 12.11 -7.24
CA TYR A 46 7.84 13.16 -6.55
C TYR A 46 8.13 13.12 -5.06
N ASP A 47 8.30 14.30 -4.47
CA ASP A 47 8.50 14.46 -3.04
C ASP A 47 7.19 14.92 -2.37
N PHE A 48 6.57 14.03 -1.61
CA PHE A 48 5.46 14.38 -0.74
C PHE A 48 5.99 14.92 0.59
N VAL A 49 5.55 16.11 0.96
CA VAL A 49 5.95 16.74 2.22
C VAL A 49 4.82 16.62 3.22
N ILE A 50 5.07 15.89 4.29
CA ILE A 50 4.16 15.74 5.43
C ILE A 50 4.68 16.65 6.54
N ARG A 51 3.80 17.47 7.08
CA ARG A 51 4.11 18.35 8.19
C ARG A 51 3.51 17.79 9.46
N ASP A 52 4.37 17.47 10.42
CA ASP A 52 3.91 17.12 11.75
C ASP A 52 3.51 18.40 12.50
N SER A 53 2.38 18.34 13.20
CA SER A 53 1.94 19.44 14.06
C SER A 53 2.91 19.63 15.23
N GLY A 54 3.00 20.86 15.74
CA GLY A 54 3.78 21.13 16.93
C GLY A 54 3.24 20.39 18.17
N GLU A 55 4.08 20.23 19.17
CA GLU A 55 3.72 19.62 20.44
C GLU A 55 2.62 20.41 21.16
N TYR A 56 1.66 19.69 21.74
CA TYR A 56 0.68 20.30 22.65
C TYR A 56 1.37 20.72 23.94
N GLN A 57 1.18 21.97 24.34
CA GLN A 57 1.71 22.52 25.57
C GLN A 57 0.56 22.97 26.47
N GLU A 58 0.52 22.46 27.68
CA GLU A 58 -0.48 22.81 28.68
C GLU A 58 0.00 23.96 29.57
N GLY A 59 -0.87 24.95 29.77
CA GLY A 59 -0.61 26.07 30.67
C GLY A 59 -0.78 27.44 30.02
N ILE A 60 -0.96 28.45 30.88
CA ILE A 60 -1.12 29.86 30.46
C ILE A 60 0.24 30.57 30.31
N ASP A 61 1.23 30.12 31.04
CA ASP A 61 2.59 30.68 31.00
C ASP A 61 3.52 29.80 30.17
N LEU A 62 3.75 30.19 28.90
CA LEU A 62 4.65 29.53 27.98
C LEU A 62 6.05 30.19 27.93
N SER A 63 6.36 31.07 28.90
CA SER A 63 7.62 31.83 28.90
C SER A 63 8.89 30.98 29.02
N GLY A 64 8.76 29.74 29.51
CA GLY A 64 9.86 28.77 29.63
C GLY A 64 9.96 27.75 28.48
N THR A 65 8.96 27.71 27.57
CA THR A 65 8.89 26.76 26.48
C THR A 65 9.07 27.49 25.16
N GLY A 66 10.10 27.10 24.38
CA GLY A 66 10.26 27.62 23.02
C GLY A 66 9.15 27.10 22.11
N PRO A 67 8.85 27.81 21.00
CA PRO A 67 7.91 27.26 20.00
C PRO A 67 8.43 25.92 19.47
N SER A 68 7.55 24.91 19.42
CA SER A 68 7.90 23.65 18.76
C SER A 68 8.10 23.87 17.26
N ASN A 69 9.20 23.37 16.73
CA ASN A 69 9.46 23.44 15.29
C ASN A 69 8.50 22.50 14.57
N ILE A 70 7.87 22.98 13.49
CA ILE A 70 7.16 22.13 12.56
C ILE A 70 8.20 21.24 11.87
N VAL A 71 8.09 19.93 12.08
CA VAL A 71 8.96 18.95 11.42
C VAL A 71 8.35 18.58 10.08
N GLU A 72 9.08 18.81 9.02
CA GLU A 72 8.69 18.36 7.67
C GLU A 72 9.32 17.01 7.38
N ARG A 73 8.48 16.02 7.06
CA ARG A 73 8.91 14.71 6.56
C ARG A 73 8.72 14.66 5.05
N LYS A 74 9.72 14.17 4.36
CA LYS A 74 9.72 14.04 2.91
C LYS A 74 9.64 12.58 2.52
N VAL A 75 8.62 12.21 1.74
CA VAL A 75 8.44 10.88 1.19
C VAL A 75 8.51 10.95 -0.31
N THR A 76 9.55 10.35 -0.89
CA THR A 76 9.74 10.33 -2.33
C THR A 76 9.08 9.11 -2.95
N LYS A 77 8.23 9.30 -3.94
CA LYS A 77 7.59 8.23 -4.71
C LYS A 77 7.93 8.38 -6.20
N GLU A 78 8.14 7.24 -6.87
CA GLU A 78 8.41 7.21 -8.30
C GLU A 78 7.14 7.30 -9.14
N ILE A 79 7.27 7.88 -10.33
CA ILE A 79 6.21 7.89 -11.34
C ILE A 79 6.11 6.50 -11.96
N VAL A 80 4.91 5.94 -11.94
CA VAL A 80 4.60 4.64 -12.53
C VAL A 80 3.82 4.84 -13.81
N THR A 81 4.35 4.34 -14.92
CA THR A 81 3.68 4.34 -16.22
C THR A 81 3.15 2.95 -16.54
N GLY A 82 1.83 2.83 -16.64
CA GLY A 82 1.15 1.64 -17.15
C GLY A 82 0.82 1.80 -18.63
N ASN A 83 1.07 0.78 -19.43
CA ASN A 83 0.77 0.78 -20.87
C ASN A 83 0.06 -0.50 -21.29
N VAL A 84 -0.93 -0.37 -22.17
CA VAL A 84 -1.52 -1.48 -22.92
C VAL A 84 -1.53 -1.12 -24.39
N MET A 85 -1.02 -2.01 -25.25
CA MET A 85 -0.96 -1.82 -26.70
C MET A 85 -1.75 -2.89 -27.41
N ILE A 86 -2.50 -2.49 -28.42
CA ILE A 86 -3.24 -3.40 -29.31
C ILE A 86 -3.08 -3.00 -30.77
N ASN A 87 -3.26 -3.98 -31.67
CA ASN A 87 -3.28 -3.72 -33.10
C ASN A 87 -4.63 -3.10 -33.50
N THR A 88 -4.61 -1.92 -34.10
CA THR A 88 -5.81 -1.15 -34.46
C THR A 88 -6.61 -1.77 -35.61
N ASN A 89 -5.99 -2.58 -36.46
CA ASN A 89 -6.69 -3.26 -37.56
C ASN A 89 -7.81 -4.20 -37.07
N ILE A 90 -7.73 -4.64 -35.82
CA ILE A 90 -8.76 -5.44 -35.16
C ILE A 90 -9.93 -4.52 -34.72
N LEU A 91 -9.63 -3.31 -34.30
CA LEU A 91 -10.61 -2.34 -33.75
C LEU A 91 -11.62 -1.85 -34.80
N GLU A 92 -11.22 -1.76 -36.08
CA GLU A 92 -12.09 -1.28 -37.16
C GLU A 92 -13.21 -2.26 -37.50
N LYS A 93 -13.08 -3.53 -37.09
CA LYS A 93 -14.03 -4.62 -37.36
C LYS A 93 -15.00 -4.90 -36.23
N VAL A 94 -14.80 -4.28 -35.05
CA VAL A 94 -15.62 -4.52 -33.85
C VAL A 94 -16.72 -3.47 -33.78
N THR A 95 -17.97 -3.91 -33.55
CA THR A 95 -19.12 -3.01 -33.36
C THR A 95 -19.01 -2.28 -32.03
N ASP A 96 -19.68 -1.13 -31.88
CA ASP A 96 -19.60 -0.31 -30.65
C ASP A 96 -20.12 -1.06 -29.40
N VAL A 97 -21.05 -2.01 -29.56
CA VAL A 97 -21.60 -2.80 -28.46
C VAL A 97 -20.59 -3.85 -27.98
N ASP A 98 -19.90 -4.49 -28.91
CA ASP A 98 -18.92 -5.52 -28.61
C ASP A 98 -17.61 -4.88 -28.16
N TRP A 99 -17.34 -3.64 -28.59
CA TRP A 99 -16.13 -2.90 -28.27
C TRP A 99 -15.93 -2.73 -26.76
N ASP A 100 -16.98 -2.42 -25.99
CA ASP A 100 -16.87 -2.30 -24.53
C ASP A 100 -16.50 -3.63 -23.89
N LYS A 101 -17.15 -4.73 -24.28
CA LYS A 101 -16.93 -6.03 -23.66
C LYS A 101 -15.60 -6.67 -24.08
N GLU A 102 -15.26 -6.58 -25.36
CA GLU A 102 -14.11 -7.30 -25.93
C GLU A 102 -12.81 -6.50 -25.85
N ILE A 103 -12.89 -5.18 -25.85
CA ILE A 103 -11.71 -4.31 -25.92
C ILE A 103 -11.58 -3.41 -24.69
N ALA A 104 -12.59 -2.57 -24.37
CA ALA A 104 -12.45 -1.57 -23.31
C ALA A 104 -12.31 -2.20 -21.94
N TYR A 105 -13.19 -3.15 -21.60
CA TYR A 105 -13.20 -3.81 -20.30
C TYR A 105 -11.89 -4.58 -20.00
N PRO A 106 -11.42 -5.52 -20.83
CA PRO A 106 -10.20 -6.26 -20.52
C PRO A 106 -8.95 -5.37 -20.56
N ASN A 107 -8.86 -4.39 -21.45
CA ASN A 107 -7.69 -3.54 -21.55
C ASN A 107 -7.65 -2.46 -20.47
N GLY A 108 -8.77 -1.83 -20.13
CA GLY A 108 -8.86 -0.90 -19.01
C GLY A 108 -8.50 -1.59 -17.69
N LYS A 109 -9.06 -2.76 -17.44
CA LYS A 109 -8.75 -3.57 -16.27
C LYS A 109 -7.27 -4.01 -16.23
N LYS A 110 -6.72 -4.45 -17.35
CA LYS A 110 -5.31 -4.88 -17.47
C LYS A 110 -4.36 -3.69 -17.21
N LEU A 111 -4.69 -2.52 -17.73
CA LEU A 111 -3.93 -1.29 -17.57
C LEU A 111 -3.78 -0.92 -16.08
N ILE A 112 -4.91 -0.86 -15.37
CA ILE A 112 -4.91 -0.44 -13.96
C ILE A 112 -4.41 -1.52 -13.02
N ASN A 113 -4.67 -2.80 -13.31
CA ASN A 113 -4.20 -3.91 -12.48
C ASN A 113 -2.68 -3.96 -12.39
N GLY A 114 -1.97 -3.62 -13.46
CA GLY A 114 -0.51 -3.51 -13.45
C GLY A 114 -0.03 -2.44 -12.47
N ILE A 115 -0.68 -1.28 -12.46
CA ILE A 115 -0.38 -0.17 -11.55
C ILE A 115 -0.73 -0.54 -10.10
N VAL A 116 -1.92 -1.11 -9.87
CA VAL A 116 -2.35 -1.56 -8.52
C VAL A 116 -1.39 -2.61 -7.96
N LYS A 117 -1.00 -3.60 -8.77
CA LYS A 117 -0.02 -4.62 -8.35
C LYS A 117 1.29 -4.00 -7.91
N ARG A 118 1.80 -3.02 -8.67
CA ARG A 118 3.03 -2.31 -8.31
C ARG A 118 2.83 -1.49 -7.04
N ALA A 119 1.75 -0.71 -6.95
CA ALA A 119 1.45 0.11 -5.77
C ALA A 119 1.34 -0.73 -4.49
N VAL A 120 0.64 -1.87 -4.52
CA VAL A 120 0.57 -2.79 -3.36
C VAL A 120 1.96 -3.29 -2.95
N ASN A 121 2.81 -3.63 -3.93
CA ASN A 121 4.18 -4.03 -3.65
C ASN A 121 5.01 -2.89 -3.07
N ASP A 122 4.84 -1.67 -3.60
CA ASP A 122 5.56 -0.48 -3.14
C ASP A 122 5.03 0.04 -1.80
N ASP A 123 3.81 -0.28 -1.44
CA ASP A 123 3.21 0.05 -0.15
C ASP A 123 3.52 -0.98 0.95
N LEU A 124 3.95 -2.20 0.59
CA LEU A 124 4.33 -3.20 1.57
C LEU A 124 5.55 -2.74 2.38
N GLY A 125 5.44 -2.79 3.69
CA GLY A 125 6.41 -2.24 4.63
C GLY A 125 6.05 -0.83 5.13
N TRP A 126 5.27 -0.06 4.38
CA TRP A 126 4.78 1.28 4.77
C TRP A 126 3.59 1.20 5.75
N GLN A 127 3.63 0.32 6.74
CA GLN A 127 2.60 0.17 7.76
C GLN A 127 3.18 0.42 9.15
N GLY A 128 2.45 1.13 10.00
CA GLY A 128 2.86 1.46 11.37
C GLY A 128 2.82 0.27 12.30
N THR A 129 1.87 -0.65 12.08
CA THR A 129 1.70 -1.85 12.89
C THR A 129 1.18 -3.01 12.07
N ALA A 130 1.17 -4.20 12.67
CA ALA A 130 0.58 -5.39 12.05
C ALA A 130 -0.10 -6.27 13.10
N PHE A 131 -1.16 -6.95 12.66
CA PHE A 131 -1.89 -7.92 13.47
C PHE A 131 -2.06 -9.21 12.70
N ALA A 132 -1.71 -10.33 13.33
CA ALA A 132 -1.84 -11.66 12.76
C ALA A 132 -2.68 -12.56 13.66
N GLY A 133 -3.41 -13.50 13.04
CA GLY A 133 -4.20 -14.47 13.78
C GLY A 133 -5.25 -15.16 12.93
N ALA A 134 -6.12 -15.92 13.59
CA ALA A 134 -7.22 -16.65 12.97
C ALA A 134 -8.51 -15.82 12.94
N GLY A 135 -9.38 -16.10 11.96
CA GLY A 135 -10.68 -15.49 11.85
C GLY A 135 -10.65 -13.96 11.73
N PHE A 136 -11.66 -13.30 12.27
CA PHE A 136 -11.78 -11.84 12.24
C PHE A 136 -10.81 -11.09 13.19
N GLN A 137 -10.15 -11.79 14.10
CA GLN A 137 -9.36 -11.14 15.15
C GLN A 137 -8.32 -10.13 14.63
N PRO A 138 -7.52 -10.42 13.57
CA PRO A 138 -6.58 -9.45 13.04
C PRO A 138 -7.26 -8.20 12.47
N LEU A 139 -8.41 -8.38 11.80
CA LEU A 139 -9.19 -7.29 11.23
C LEU A 139 -9.73 -6.36 12.32
N PHE A 140 -10.32 -6.93 13.38
CA PHE A 140 -10.82 -6.15 14.52
C PHE A 140 -9.68 -5.41 15.23
N LYS A 141 -8.54 -6.07 15.47
CA LYS A 141 -7.40 -5.42 16.12
C LYS A 141 -6.84 -4.27 15.29
N GLY A 142 -6.66 -4.49 13.97
CA GLY A 142 -6.17 -3.46 13.07
C GLY A 142 -7.09 -2.25 13.00
N GLN A 143 -8.40 -2.50 12.92
CA GLN A 143 -9.40 -1.46 12.91
C GLN A 143 -9.48 -0.68 14.24
N ASN A 144 -9.52 -1.40 15.38
CA ASN A 144 -9.60 -0.77 16.69
C ASN A 144 -8.35 0.06 16.99
N PHE A 145 -7.18 -0.42 16.55
CA PHE A 145 -5.96 0.37 16.61
C PHE A 145 -6.10 1.70 15.88
N LEU A 146 -6.56 1.66 14.61
CA LEU A 146 -6.75 2.89 13.84
C LEU A 146 -7.85 3.79 14.43
N ALA A 147 -8.90 3.20 15.02
CA ALA A 147 -9.93 3.94 15.72
C ALA A 147 -9.41 4.65 17.00
N SER A 148 -8.38 4.10 17.64
CA SER A 148 -7.79 4.71 18.83
C SER A 148 -6.88 5.90 18.52
N ILE A 149 -6.41 6.03 17.28
CA ILE A 149 -5.50 7.11 16.87
C ILE A 149 -6.17 8.20 16.06
N SER A 150 -7.34 7.96 15.45
CA SER A 150 -8.07 8.96 14.66
C SER A 150 -9.52 8.57 14.42
N ASP A 151 -10.39 9.58 14.39
CA ASP A 151 -11.81 9.46 14.00
C ASP A 151 -12.02 9.48 12.46
N ALA A 152 -10.95 9.62 11.67
CA ALA A 152 -11.05 9.64 10.21
C ALA A 152 -11.66 8.33 9.66
N PRO A 153 -12.36 8.38 8.51
CA PRO A 153 -12.88 7.19 7.84
C PRO A 153 -11.78 6.15 7.60
N ARG A 154 -12.17 4.88 7.66
CA ARG A 154 -11.25 3.74 7.51
C ARG A 154 -11.66 2.87 6.34
N TYR A 155 -10.68 2.43 5.57
CA TYR A 155 -10.87 1.59 4.39
C TYR A 155 -10.00 0.35 4.48
N GLY A 156 -10.61 -0.82 4.25
CA GLY A 156 -9.92 -2.11 4.25
C GLY A 156 -9.75 -2.66 2.83
N PHE A 157 -8.54 -3.11 2.51
CA PHE A 157 -8.21 -3.82 1.28
C PHE A 157 -7.56 -5.14 1.65
N VAL A 158 -8.20 -6.25 1.30
CA VAL A 158 -7.79 -7.57 1.76
C VAL A 158 -7.77 -8.56 0.60
N ASP A 159 -6.99 -9.63 0.76
CA ASP A 159 -7.03 -10.73 -0.20
C ASP A 159 -8.44 -11.35 -0.25
N PRO A 160 -9.01 -11.59 -1.44
CA PRO A 160 -10.33 -12.21 -1.58
C PRO A 160 -10.45 -13.57 -0.89
N MET A 161 -9.35 -14.32 -0.74
CA MET A 161 -9.34 -15.61 -0.05
C MET A 161 -9.70 -15.48 1.43
N ILE A 162 -9.52 -14.32 2.06
CA ILE A 162 -9.94 -14.07 3.43
C ILE A 162 -11.44 -14.34 3.62
N ASN A 163 -12.26 -14.00 2.64
CA ASN A 163 -13.70 -14.29 2.73
C ASN A 163 -13.97 -15.80 2.77
N SER A 164 -13.24 -16.60 2.00
CA SER A 164 -13.34 -18.06 2.04
C SER A 164 -12.91 -18.63 3.40
N VAL A 165 -11.79 -18.15 3.94
CA VAL A 165 -11.29 -18.57 5.27
C VAL A 165 -12.29 -18.22 6.37
N LEU A 166 -12.86 -17.02 6.33
CA LEU A 166 -13.86 -16.58 7.32
C LEU A 166 -15.15 -17.37 7.20
N SER A 167 -15.64 -17.64 5.99
CA SER A 167 -16.85 -18.42 5.75
C SER A 167 -16.69 -19.86 6.23
N SER A 168 -15.52 -20.47 6.08
CA SER A 168 -15.24 -21.82 6.59
C SER A 168 -15.30 -21.91 8.12
N ASN A 169 -15.11 -20.79 8.80
CA ASN A 169 -15.22 -20.67 10.26
C ASN A 169 -16.62 -20.22 10.75
N GLY A 170 -17.61 -20.22 9.87
CA GLY A 170 -18.96 -19.72 10.18
C GLY A 170 -19.03 -18.21 10.39
N GLN A 171 -18.04 -17.48 9.91
CA GLN A 171 -17.95 -16.03 9.96
C GLN A 171 -18.18 -15.45 8.56
N ALA A 172 -18.77 -14.26 8.48
CA ALA A 172 -18.98 -13.57 7.21
C ALA A 172 -18.95 -12.05 7.41
N PHE A 173 -18.54 -11.33 6.38
CA PHE A 173 -18.74 -9.89 6.35
C PHE A 173 -20.23 -9.55 6.29
N LYS A 174 -20.63 -8.49 6.99
CA LYS A 174 -21.98 -7.97 6.87
C LYS A 174 -22.17 -7.42 5.44
N PRO A 175 -23.19 -7.85 4.69
CA PRO A 175 -23.46 -7.29 3.37
C PRO A 175 -23.76 -5.80 3.48
N VAL A 176 -23.24 -5.00 2.54
CA VAL A 176 -23.62 -3.59 2.40
C VAL A 176 -24.87 -3.52 1.52
N GLU A 177 -25.98 -3.12 2.10
CA GLU A 177 -27.30 -3.17 1.44
C GLU A 177 -27.46 -2.15 0.29
N ALA A 178 -26.62 -1.11 0.23
CA ALA A 178 -26.82 0.03 -0.64
C ALA A 178 -26.05 0.02 -1.98
N GLU A 179 -25.11 -0.91 -2.18
CA GLU A 179 -24.33 -0.97 -3.44
C GLU A 179 -24.32 -2.40 -4.01
N PRO A 180 -24.47 -2.56 -5.32
CA PRO A 180 -24.29 -3.86 -5.95
C PRO A 180 -22.87 -4.36 -5.72
N MET A 181 -22.74 -5.55 -5.13
CA MET A 181 -21.46 -6.20 -4.78
C MET A 181 -20.47 -6.32 -5.96
N SER A 182 -20.94 -6.09 -7.19
CA SER A 182 -20.13 -6.13 -8.40
C SER A 182 -19.23 -4.90 -8.62
N LYS A 183 -19.49 -3.79 -7.90
CA LYS A 183 -18.68 -2.59 -8.05
C LYS A 183 -17.43 -2.67 -7.17
N ALA A 184 -16.27 -2.64 -7.81
CA ALA A 184 -14.95 -2.45 -7.20
C ALA A 184 -14.53 -3.49 -6.14
N GLY A 185 -14.95 -4.76 -6.28
CA GLY A 185 -14.50 -5.84 -5.40
C GLY A 185 -14.97 -5.73 -3.94
N LEU A 186 -16.13 -5.08 -3.70
CA LEU A 186 -16.69 -4.94 -2.36
C LEU A 186 -16.96 -6.31 -1.74
N MET A 187 -16.38 -6.58 -0.56
CA MET A 187 -16.55 -7.81 0.19
C MET A 187 -17.63 -7.69 1.27
N GLY A 188 -17.79 -6.50 1.84
CA GLY A 188 -18.74 -6.21 2.90
C GLY A 188 -18.18 -5.26 3.95
N GLU A 189 -18.96 -5.09 5.02
CA GLU A 189 -18.61 -4.22 6.13
C GLU A 189 -18.33 -5.04 7.39
N LEU A 190 -17.35 -4.61 8.15
CA LEU A 190 -17.04 -5.12 9.48
C LEU A 190 -16.77 -3.96 10.42
N ALA A 191 -17.64 -3.78 11.42
CA ALA A 191 -17.52 -2.77 12.46
C ALA A 191 -17.23 -1.33 11.95
N GLY A 192 -17.95 -0.90 10.91
CA GLY A 192 -17.84 0.44 10.35
C GLY A 192 -16.68 0.64 9.36
N VAL A 193 -16.02 -0.44 8.96
CA VAL A 193 -15.01 -0.41 7.90
C VAL A 193 -15.51 -1.19 6.70
N THR A 194 -15.50 -0.55 5.54
CA THR A 194 -15.81 -1.20 4.27
C THR A 194 -14.59 -1.92 3.74
N TYR A 195 -14.71 -3.23 3.53
CA TYR A 195 -13.64 -4.08 3.00
C TYR A 195 -13.82 -4.35 1.52
N ARG A 196 -12.72 -4.28 0.79
CA ARG A 196 -12.65 -4.56 -0.66
C ARG A 196 -11.62 -5.64 -0.94
N GLY A 197 -11.98 -6.55 -1.82
CA GLY A 197 -11.06 -7.60 -2.29
C GLY A 197 -10.02 -7.01 -3.25
N ASN A 198 -8.75 -7.33 -3.00
CA ASN A 198 -7.66 -7.02 -3.91
C ASN A 198 -6.76 -8.26 -4.05
N GLN A 199 -6.77 -8.86 -5.23
CA GLN A 199 -6.01 -10.07 -5.55
C GLN A 199 -4.49 -9.91 -5.52
N PHE A 200 -3.98 -8.69 -5.37
CA PHE A 200 -2.55 -8.40 -5.31
C PHE A 200 -2.04 -8.25 -3.87
N MET A 201 -2.92 -8.42 -2.87
CA MET A 201 -2.49 -8.38 -1.47
C MET A 201 -1.45 -9.48 -1.19
N PRO A 202 -0.46 -9.20 -0.33
CA PRO A 202 0.60 -10.14 -0.04
C PRO A 202 0.06 -11.39 0.66
N MET A 203 0.59 -12.55 0.28
CA MET A 203 0.40 -13.82 0.98
C MET A 203 1.74 -14.24 1.58
N VAL A 204 1.72 -14.75 2.79
CA VAL A 204 2.92 -15.17 3.52
C VAL A 204 2.76 -16.61 3.98
N SER A 205 3.65 -17.49 3.50
CA SER A 205 3.72 -18.88 3.94
C SER A 205 4.88 -19.07 4.92
N VAL A 206 4.56 -19.56 6.11
CA VAL A 206 5.53 -19.77 7.20
C VAL A 206 5.71 -21.26 7.45
N SER A 207 6.89 -21.79 7.14
CA SER A 207 7.24 -23.20 7.35
C SER A 207 7.73 -23.46 8.78
N ASP A 208 7.69 -24.74 9.21
CA ASP A 208 8.29 -25.16 10.49
C ASP A 208 9.78 -24.84 10.57
N ALA A 209 10.49 -24.98 9.45
CA ALA A 209 11.91 -24.67 9.38
C ALA A 209 12.16 -23.18 9.69
N LEU A 210 11.37 -22.27 9.12
CA LEU A 210 11.50 -20.84 9.41
C LEU A 210 11.18 -20.52 10.88
N VAL A 211 10.13 -21.11 11.44
CA VAL A 211 9.77 -20.93 12.86
C VAL A 211 10.92 -21.39 13.78
N THR A 212 11.51 -22.55 13.48
CA THR A 212 12.64 -23.09 14.24
C THR A 212 13.86 -22.17 14.17
N GLU A 213 14.14 -21.60 13.00
CA GLU A 213 15.24 -20.65 12.83
C GLU A 213 14.97 -19.31 13.54
N MET A 214 13.75 -18.79 13.46
CA MET A 214 13.37 -17.55 14.15
C MET A 214 13.51 -17.66 15.68
N ALA A 215 13.25 -18.84 16.24
CA ALA A 215 13.44 -19.09 17.67
C ALA A 215 14.92 -19.01 18.14
N LYS A 216 15.89 -19.06 17.21
CA LYS A 216 17.33 -18.93 17.51
C LYS A 216 17.81 -17.47 17.56
N CYS A 217 16.92 -16.50 17.32
CA CYS A 217 17.30 -15.09 17.35
C CYS A 217 17.87 -14.71 18.73
N SER A 218 19.11 -14.24 18.74
CA SER A 218 19.83 -13.89 19.98
C SER A 218 20.13 -12.40 20.10
N ALA A 219 20.13 -11.67 18.98
CA ALA A 219 20.35 -10.23 18.94
C ALA A 219 19.69 -9.60 17.72
N ILE A 220 19.42 -8.32 17.82
CA ILE A 220 18.79 -7.52 16.75
C ILE A 220 19.74 -6.37 16.41
N THR A 221 19.95 -6.14 15.13
CA THR A 221 20.74 -5.00 14.65
C THR A 221 19.98 -4.27 13.57
N TYR A 222 19.79 -2.97 13.76
CA TYR A 222 19.18 -2.08 12.80
C TYR A 222 20.24 -1.28 12.07
N ALA A 223 20.16 -1.23 10.76
CA ALA A 223 21.05 -0.42 9.93
C ALA A 223 20.25 0.35 8.85
N LYS A 224 20.36 1.68 8.85
CA LYS A 224 19.82 2.55 7.80
C LYS A 224 20.62 2.30 6.50
N VAL A 225 19.92 2.05 5.39
CA VAL A 225 20.51 1.88 4.05
C VAL A 225 20.46 3.22 3.30
N ASP A 226 19.28 3.82 3.26
CA ASP A 226 19.04 5.13 2.67
C ASP A 226 17.94 5.86 3.47
N GLU A 227 17.39 6.91 2.91
CA GLU A 227 16.40 7.75 3.60
C GLU A 227 15.05 7.07 3.81
N THR A 228 14.74 6.04 3.03
CA THR A 228 13.45 5.33 3.07
C THR A 228 13.60 3.87 3.46
N HIS A 229 14.80 3.29 3.32
CA HIS A 229 15.04 1.87 3.51
C HIS A 229 16.02 1.60 4.65
N ALA A 230 15.80 0.52 5.35
CA ALA A 230 16.68 0.00 6.38
C ALA A 230 16.74 -1.53 6.33
N THR A 231 17.71 -2.10 7.02
CA THR A 231 17.80 -3.53 7.26
C THR A 231 17.67 -3.83 8.73
N LEU A 232 16.96 -4.91 9.05
CA LEU A 232 16.88 -5.49 10.36
C LEU A 232 17.58 -6.86 10.32
N THR A 233 18.70 -7.01 11.02
CA THR A 233 19.43 -8.26 11.09
C THR A 233 19.10 -8.98 12.38
N LEU A 234 18.61 -10.21 12.26
CA LEU A 234 18.25 -11.11 13.35
C LEU A 234 19.38 -12.14 13.51
N THR A 235 20.29 -11.87 14.44
CA THR A 235 21.47 -12.72 14.68
C THR A 235 21.07 -14.09 15.19
N GLY A 236 21.62 -15.16 14.63
CA GLY A 236 21.31 -16.55 14.98
C GLY A 236 20.25 -17.18 14.08
N VAL A 237 19.53 -16.40 13.26
CA VAL A 237 18.54 -16.90 12.31
C VAL A 237 19.24 -17.39 11.05
N GLY A 238 19.18 -18.71 10.79
CA GLY A 238 19.84 -19.37 9.66
C GLY A 238 18.99 -19.49 8.38
N ALA A 239 17.89 -18.73 8.27
CA ALA A 239 16.97 -18.80 7.14
C ALA A 239 16.80 -17.44 6.45
N ILE A 240 16.45 -17.50 5.16
CA ILE A 240 15.99 -16.32 4.39
C ILE A 240 14.60 -15.95 4.88
N ILE A 241 14.39 -14.70 5.21
CA ILE A 241 13.09 -14.16 5.64
C ILE A 241 12.29 -13.75 4.41
N PRO A 242 11.10 -14.32 4.19
CA PRO A 242 10.32 -14.06 2.97
C PRO A 242 9.64 -12.70 3.01
N LYS A 243 9.35 -12.17 1.84
CA LYS A 243 8.53 -10.97 1.64
C LYS A 243 7.18 -11.09 2.36
N GLY A 244 6.75 -9.99 2.98
CA GLY A 244 5.50 -9.91 3.75
C GLY A 244 5.61 -10.46 5.17
N TYR A 245 6.72 -11.10 5.54
CA TYR A 245 6.95 -11.59 6.89
C TYR A 245 7.02 -10.44 7.90
N VAL A 246 6.48 -10.68 9.10
CA VAL A 246 6.38 -9.66 10.14
C VAL A 246 7.12 -10.09 11.39
N VAL A 247 7.88 -9.16 11.96
CA VAL A 247 8.54 -9.28 13.24
C VAL A 247 8.14 -8.11 14.12
N TRP A 248 7.83 -8.39 15.37
CA TRP A 248 7.65 -7.38 16.41
C TRP A 248 8.79 -7.53 17.42
N VAL A 249 9.30 -6.42 17.90
CA VAL A 249 10.32 -6.41 18.95
C VAL A 249 9.64 -6.06 20.27
N ASP A 250 9.85 -6.87 21.30
CA ASP A 250 9.24 -6.64 22.60
C ASP A 250 9.74 -5.34 23.22
N GLY A 251 8.81 -4.55 23.74
CA GLY A 251 9.11 -3.23 24.31
C GLY A 251 9.18 -2.09 23.29
N VAL A 252 9.01 -2.37 21.99
CA VAL A 252 8.99 -1.36 20.92
C VAL A 252 7.56 -1.11 20.48
N TYR A 253 7.07 0.10 20.70
CA TYR A 253 5.69 0.48 20.41
C TYR A 253 5.59 1.36 19.17
N ALA A 254 4.49 1.21 18.43
CA ALA A 254 4.12 2.14 17.39
C ALA A 254 3.68 3.48 18.01
N THR A 255 3.86 4.56 17.27
CA THR A 255 3.34 5.89 17.65
C THR A 255 2.08 6.20 16.86
N ASP A 256 1.24 7.08 17.38
CA ASP A 256 0.09 7.63 16.67
C ASP A 256 0.51 8.74 15.68
N LEU A 257 -0.48 9.45 15.12
CA LEU A 257 -0.22 10.52 14.15
C LEU A 257 0.43 11.77 14.77
N VAL A 258 0.34 11.94 16.09
CA VAL A 258 0.94 13.05 16.82
C VAL A 258 2.35 12.73 17.32
N GLY A 259 2.67 11.43 17.40
CA GLY A 259 3.97 10.93 17.89
C GLY A 259 3.90 10.26 19.25
N ASP A 260 2.71 10.20 19.86
CA ASP A 260 2.52 9.58 21.17
C ASP A 260 2.52 8.05 21.07
N LYS A 261 2.93 7.40 22.16
CA LYS A 261 2.94 5.96 22.28
C LYS A 261 1.54 5.37 22.18
N THR A 262 1.39 4.34 21.34
CA THR A 262 0.18 3.53 21.27
C THR A 262 0.26 2.26 22.12
N SER A 263 -0.84 1.53 22.21
CA SER A 263 -0.88 0.20 22.85
C SER A 263 -0.33 -0.94 21.97
N ALA A 264 -0.08 -0.69 20.68
CA ALA A 264 0.36 -1.68 19.73
C ALA A 264 1.88 -1.69 19.57
N LEU A 265 2.46 -2.89 19.45
CA LEU A 265 3.87 -3.02 19.09
C LEU A 265 4.11 -2.54 17.66
N ARG A 266 5.24 -1.90 17.44
CA ARG A 266 5.73 -1.57 16.11
C ARG A 266 6.00 -2.87 15.34
N ALA A 267 5.44 -2.99 14.14
CA ALA A 267 5.71 -4.09 13.24
C ALA A 267 6.84 -3.74 12.27
N PHE A 268 7.77 -4.66 12.10
CA PHE A 268 8.80 -4.61 11.06
C PHE A 268 8.42 -5.64 9.98
N ILE A 269 8.15 -5.15 8.78
CA ILE A 269 7.61 -5.94 7.68
C ILE A 269 8.66 -6.04 6.58
N ALA A 270 8.98 -7.26 6.16
CA ALA A 270 9.88 -7.49 5.02
C ALA A 270 9.17 -7.07 3.72
N TYR A 271 9.64 -6.01 3.07
CA TYR A 271 9.04 -5.57 1.80
C TYR A 271 9.55 -6.34 0.58
N GLU A 272 10.68 -7.04 0.74
CA GLU A 272 11.29 -7.97 -0.22
C GLU A 272 11.81 -9.20 0.49
N ASP A 273 12.14 -10.24 -0.28
CA ASP A 273 12.86 -11.39 0.25
C ASP A 273 14.24 -10.98 0.77
N GLY A 274 14.65 -11.58 1.88
CA GLY A 274 15.98 -11.35 2.45
C GLY A 274 17.10 -11.74 1.48
N THR A 275 18.18 -10.96 1.45
CA THR A 275 19.37 -11.26 0.61
C THR A 275 20.37 -12.18 1.30
N ALA A 276 20.25 -12.32 2.62
CA ALA A 276 21.07 -13.20 3.45
C ALA A 276 20.24 -13.74 4.61
N ASN A 277 20.73 -14.80 5.25
CA ASN A 277 20.06 -15.41 6.40
C ASN A 277 19.89 -14.40 7.54
N GLY A 278 18.70 -14.35 8.11
CA GLY A 278 18.36 -13.45 9.20
C GLY A 278 18.26 -11.97 8.84
N VAL A 279 18.41 -11.57 7.57
CA VAL A 279 18.31 -10.19 7.15
C VAL A 279 16.93 -9.88 6.59
N MET A 280 16.25 -8.90 7.17
CA MET A 280 15.01 -8.33 6.68
C MET A 280 15.26 -6.96 6.06
N LYS A 281 14.76 -6.73 4.86
CA LYS A 281 14.67 -5.40 4.27
C LYS A 281 13.36 -4.76 4.70
N ILE A 282 13.45 -3.64 5.39
CA ILE A 282 12.30 -2.94 5.98
C ILE A 282 12.20 -1.50 5.48
N ARG A 283 11.00 -0.94 5.51
CA ARG A 283 10.68 0.46 5.25
C ARG A 283 9.38 0.86 5.96
N PRO A 284 9.14 2.14 6.25
CA PRO A 284 10.11 3.24 6.18
C PRO A 284 11.21 3.07 7.22
N VAL A 285 12.20 3.94 7.17
CA VAL A 285 13.19 4.06 8.24
C VAL A 285 12.47 4.37 9.55
N ALA A 286 12.66 3.52 10.57
CA ALA A 286 11.87 3.53 11.79
C ALA A 286 12.44 4.41 12.92
N PHE A 287 13.59 5.05 12.71
CA PHE A 287 14.27 5.86 13.72
C PHE A 287 14.72 7.19 13.13
N LYS A 288 14.65 8.25 13.94
CA LYS A 288 15.22 9.55 13.58
C LYS A 288 16.74 9.41 13.36
N GLY A 289 17.27 10.08 12.36
CA GLY A 289 18.70 10.19 12.14
C GLY A 289 19.37 10.95 13.29
N SER A 290 20.67 10.75 13.45
CA SER A 290 21.49 11.40 14.49
C SER A 290 21.90 12.83 14.12
N SER A 291 21.67 13.30 12.90
CA SER A 291 22.03 14.64 12.44
C SER A 291 20.80 15.51 12.24
N THR A 292 20.96 16.81 12.39
CA THR A 292 19.91 17.83 12.16
C THR A 292 19.33 17.80 10.74
N ASN A 293 20.06 17.25 9.78
CA ASN A 293 19.62 17.09 8.39
C ASN A 293 18.82 15.81 8.15
N ASP A 294 18.98 14.81 9.01
CA ASP A 294 18.27 13.52 8.91
C ASP A 294 16.89 13.53 9.62
N ALA A 295 16.57 14.60 10.34
CA ALA A 295 15.35 14.70 11.16
C ALA A 295 14.04 14.64 10.34
N ASN A 296 14.14 14.79 9.00
CA ASN A 296 12.97 15.13 8.17
C ASN A 296 12.54 14.04 7.19
N ILE A 297 13.12 12.82 7.24
CA ILE A 297 12.94 11.89 6.14
C ILE A 297 12.27 10.61 6.61
N GLY A 298 10.99 10.47 6.27
CA GLY A 298 10.24 9.20 6.24
C GLY A 298 10.21 8.38 7.53
N ASN A 299 10.62 8.97 8.64
CA ASN A 299 10.79 8.27 9.90
C ASN A 299 9.45 8.06 10.60
N VAL A 300 9.14 6.82 10.87
CA VAL A 300 8.14 6.46 11.88
C VAL A 300 8.87 6.42 13.22
N GLU A 301 8.52 7.30 14.14
CA GLU A 301 9.04 7.22 15.50
C GLU A 301 8.59 5.92 16.15
N VAL A 302 9.49 5.30 16.89
CA VAL A 302 9.19 4.20 17.79
C VAL A 302 9.51 4.63 19.22
N CYS A 303 8.76 4.16 20.19
CA CYS A 303 8.95 4.50 21.60
C CYS A 303 9.02 3.26 22.47
N ASP A 304 9.57 3.42 23.65
CA ASP A 304 9.58 2.40 24.72
C ASP A 304 8.25 2.35 25.49
N ALA A 305 8.22 1.55 26.56
CA ALA A 305 7.04 1.41 27.40
C ALA A 305 6.65 2.71 28.13
N SER A 306 7.59 3.63 28.35
CA SER A 306 7.33 4.92 29.00
C SER A 306 6.83 6.00 28.05
N GLY A 307 6.87 5.74 26.72
CA GLY A 307 6.55 6.73 25.69
C GLY A 307 7.76 7.54 25.23
N ALA A 308 8.96 7.29 25.77
CA ALA A 308 10.17 7.95 25.32
C ALA A 308 10.62 7.43 23.94
N PRO A 309 11.01 8.30 23.00
CA PRO A 309 11.54 7.88 21.70
C PRO A 309 12.78 7.00 21.87
N LEU A 310 12.81 5.86 21.17
CA LEU A 310 13.95 4.96 21.17
C LEU A 310 15.04 5.45 20.21
N THR A 311 16.28 5.41 20.67
CA THR A 311 17.45 5.52 19.80
C THR A 311 17.80 4.18 19.17
N VAL A 312 18.53 4.18 18.04
CA VAL A 312 19.03 2.96 17.40
C VAL A 312 19.88 2.11 18.36
N THR A 313 20.69 2.75 19.20
CA THR A 313 21.52 2.05 20.20
C THR A 313 20.67 1.34 21.24
N GLN A 314 19.61 1.97 21.76
CA GLN A 314 18.68 1.35 22.69
C GLN A 314 17.93 0.19 22.06
N PHE A 315 17.49 0.37 20.80
CA PHE A 315 16.82 -0.70 20.05
C PHE A 315 17.73 -1.91 19.83
N ASN A 316 18.99 -1.71 19.45
CA ASN A 316 19.96 -2.78 19.24
C ASN A 316 20.33 -3.54 20.52
N ALA A 317 20.01 -2.99 21.68
CA ALA A 317 20.19 -3.68 22.97
C ALA A 317 19.03 -4.66 23.29
N LEU A 318 17.94 -4.63 22.54
CA LEU A 318 16.80 -5.53 22.70
C LEU A 318 17.11 -6.88 22.04
N THR A 319 16.63 -7.96 22.66
CA THR A 319 16.91 -9.34 22.19
C THR A 319 15.64 -10.16 21.97
N SER A 320 14.50 -9.71 22.50
CA SER A 320 13.24 -10.46 22.42
C SER A 320 12.41 -10.03 21.22
N ILE A 321 12.01 -10.99 20.41
CA ILE A 321 11.14 -10.78 19.25
C ILE A 321 9.88 -11.65 19.33
N LYS A 322 8.81 -11.14 18.72
CA LYS A 322 7.62 -11.92 18.36
C LYS A 322 7.59 -12.08 16.85
N TYR A 323 7.20 -13.25 16.39
CA TYR A 323 7.20 -13.60 14.97
C TYR A 323 5.98 -14.45 14.60
N LEU A 324 5.72 -14.61 13.32
CA LEU A 324 4.58 -15.37 12.82
C LEU A 324 4.78 -16.88 13.11
N PRO A 325 3.79 -17.56 13.71
CA PRO A 325 3.79 -19.00 13.83
C PRO A 325 3.58 -19.66 12.45
N LYS A 326 3.82 -20.98 12.36
CA LYS A 326 3.57 -21.79 11.16
C LYS A 326 2.17 -21.58 10.60
N GLY A 327 2.07 -21.47 9.29
CA GLY A 327 0.83 -21.41 8.53
C GLY A 327 0.92 -20.50 7.32
N ASP A 328 -0.15 -20.53 6.51
CA ASP A 328 -0.34 -19.63 5.41
C ASP A 328 -1.22 -18.46 5.87
N TYR A 329 -0.84 -17.26 5.48
CA TYR A 329 -1.51 -16.02 5.88
C TYR A 329 -1.90 -15.23 4.65
N PHE A 330 -3.16 -14.84 4.59
CA PHE A 330 -3.67 -13.89 3.61
C PHE A 330 -3.61 -12.49 4.18
N GLY A 331 -2.97 -11.58 3.44
CA GLY A 331 -2.71 -10.23 3.89
C GLY A 331 -3.78 -9.23 3.49
N GLY A 332 -3.76 -8.09 4.14
CA GLY A 332 -4.56 -6.92 3.82
C GLY A 332 -4.05 -5.67 4.51
N PHE A 333 -4.49 -4.52 4.02
CA PHE A 333 -4.21 -3.22 4.61
C PHE A 333 -5.52 -2.58 5.06
N ILE A 334 -5.53 -2.06 6.30
CA ILE A 334 -6.56 -1.15 6.76
C ILE A 334 -5.89 0.20 6.91
N ARG A 335 -6.45 1.24 6.30
CA ARG A 335 -5.87 2.57 6.31
C ARG A 335 -6.89 3.65 6.68
N LEU A 336 -6.43 4.70 7.32
CA LEU A 336 -7.17 5.93 7.53
C LEU A 336 -7.27 6.72 6.22
N ASP A 337 -8.33 7.48 6.10
CA ASP A 337 -8.47 8.44 5.00
C ASP A 337 -7.30 9.43 4.98
N GLY A 338 -6.79 9.73 3.78
CA GLY A 338 -5.67 10.66 3.58
C GLY A 338 -4.27 10.14 3.94
N THR A 339 -4.11 8.88 4.34
CA THR A 339 -2.78 8.27 4.59
C THR A 339 -2.08 7.81 3.31
N MET A 340 -2.83 7.66 2.25
CA MET A 340 -2.35 7.40 0.90
C MET A 340 -2.57 8.61 0.03
N GLU A 341 -1.61 8.90 -0.83
CA GLU A 341 -1.72 9.91 -1.86
C GLU A 341 -1.69 9.25 -3.22
N PHE A 342 -2.55 9.69 -4.12
CA PHE A 342 -2.61 9.17 -5.47
C PHE A 342 -3.07 10.26 -6.44
N GLU A 343 -2.32 10.42 -7.52
CA GLU A 343 -2.64 11.33 -8.60
C GLU A 343 -2.24 10.72 -9.95
N THR A 344 -3.00 11.02 -10.99
CA THR A 344 -2.61 10.71 -12.36
C THR A 344 -2.11 11.97 -13.05
N LEU A 345 -0.90 11.88 -13.58
CA LEU A 345 -0.25 13.00 -14.24
C LEU A 345 -0.85 13.22 -15.62
N ALA A 346 -1.08 14.47 -15.99
CA ALA A 346 -1.32 14.82 -17.38
C ALA A 346 -0.01 14.62 -18.16
N GLU A 347 -0.09 14.00 -19.32
CA GLU A 347 1.07 13.86 -20.19
C GLU A 347 1.48 15.24 -20.70
N ILE A 348 2.76 15.57 -20.53
CA ILE A 348 3.28 16.90 -20.83
C ILE A 348 3.52 17.09 -22.33
N ASP A 349 3.53 15.99 -23.09
CA ASP A 349 3.79 15.99 -24.55
C ASP A 349 2.52 15.86 -25.37
N ALA A 350 1.61 16.83 -25.24
CA ALA A 350 0.46 16.99 -26.14
C ALA A 350 0.84 17.53 -27.53
N SER A 351 2.11 17.51 -27.90
CA SER A 351 2.59 18.00 -29.20
C SER A 351 2.24 17.08 -30.37
N ASN A 352 1.83 15.84 -30.12
CA ASN A 352 1.35 14.94 -31.17
C ASN A 352 -0.17 15.06 -31.34
N ALA A 353 -0.60 15.48 -32.52
CA ALA A 353 -2.00 15.67 -32.90
C ALA A 353 -2.90 14.43 -32.73
N ASP A 354 -2.33 13.26 -32.51
CA ASP A 354 -3.03 11.98 -32.37
C ASP A 354 -3.14 11.49 -30.92
N THR A 355 -2.74 12.31 -29.94
CA THR A 355 -2.90 11.98 -28.50
C THR A 355 -4.26 12.45 -27.99
N LYS A 356 -5.01 11.55 -27.39
CA LYS A 356 -6.31 11.84 -26.76
C LYS A 356 -6.25 11.52 -25.30
N MET A 357 -6.92 12.31 -24.49
CA MET A 357 -7.05 12.09 -23.05
C MET A 357 -8.52 11.92 -22.69
N ALA A 358 -8.81 10.94 -21.86
CA ALA A 358 -10.07 10.80 -21.16
C ALA A 358 -9.82 10.71 -19.66
N SER A 359 -10.68 11.32 -18.86
CA SER A 359 -10.60 11.30 -17.40
C SER A 359 -11.89 10.74 -16.82
N ASN A 360 -11.77 9.83 -15.86
CA ASN A 360 -12.89 9.32 -15.08
C ASN A 360 -12.48 9.14 -13.62
N GLU A 361 -13.27 9.67 -12.69
CA GLU A 361 -13.01 9.61 -11.23
C GLU A 361 -11.59 10.05 -10.82
N GLY A 362 -10.98 10.96 -11.58
CA GLY A 362 -9.61 11.43 -11.35
C GLY A 362 -8.51 10.54 -11.93
N LEU A 363 -8.87 9.51 -12.69
CA LEU A 363 -7.93 8.69 -13.44
C LEU A 363 -7.84 9.20 -14.89
N ASN A 364 -6.67 9.69 -15.30
CA ASN A 364 -6.40 10.15 -16.64
C ASN A 364 -5.81 9.02 -17.50
N VAL A 365 -6.48 8.70 -18.59
CA VAL A 365 -6.02 7.71 -19.58
C VAL A 365 -5.71 8.43 -20.88
N PHE A 366 -4.51 8.19 -21.40
CA PHE A 366 -4.07 8.73 -22.69
C PHE A 366 -4.14 7.64 -23.74
N GLU A 367 -4.64 8.00 -24.91
CA GLU A 367 -4.61 7.18 -26.10
C GLU A 367 -3.66 7.77 -27.12
N ASN A 368 -2.66 7.01 -27.51
CA ASN A 368 -1.72 7.34 -28.59
C ASN A 368 -1.90 6.36 -29.73
N ARG A 369 -1.98 6.85 -30.94
CA ARG A 369 -2.00 6.04 -32.17
C ARG A 369 -0.71 6.23 -32.94
N ALA A 370 -0.14 5.13 -33.37
CA ALA A 370 1.06 5.13 -34.19
C ALA A 370 0.92 4.09 -35.32
N ILE A 371 1.61 4.36 -36.41
CA ILE A 371 1.76 3.38 -37.51
C ILE A 371 3.09 2.66 -37.26
N ASP A 372 3.03 1.37 -37.09
CA ASP A 372 4.22 0.53 -37.12
C ASP A 372 4.61 0.31 -38.58
N VAL A 373 5.55 1.13 -39.05
CA VAL A 373 6.00 1.13 -40.45
C VAL A 373 6.65 -0.22 -40.83
N ILE A 374 7.25 -0.90 -39.87
CA ILE A 374 7.94 -2.19 -40.10
C ILE A 374 6.91 -3.31 -40.31
N LYS A 375 5.82 -3.30 -39.57
CA LYS A 375 4.77 -4.32 -39.63
C LYS A 375 3.58 -3.92 -40.49
N GLY A 376 3.53 -2.70 -41.00
CA GLY A 376 2.40 -2.16 -41.78
C GLY A 376 1.08 -2.16 -41.01
N SER A 377 1.13 -2.06 -39.66
CA SER A 377 -0.04 -2.13 -38.79
C SER A 377 -0.19 -0.84 -38.00
N ASN A 378 -1.44 -0.42 -37.78
CA ASN A 378 -1.75 0.65 -36.86
C ASN A 378 -1.77 0.11 -35.42
N VAL A 379 -1.12 0.81 -34.51
CA VAL A 379 -1.07 0.44 -33.09
C VAL A 379 -1.76 1.53 -32.25
N THR A 380 -2.67 1.11 -31.39
CA THR A 380 -3.24 1.97 -30.37
C THR A 380 -2.66 1.60 -29.02
N ARG A 381 -2.12 2.59 -28.30
CA ARG A 381 -1.57 2.46 -26.94
C ARG A 381 -2.38 3.30 -25.98
N TRP A 382 -2.88 2.69 -24.93
CA TRP A 382 -3.41 3.39 -23.76
C TRP A 382 -2.36 3.45 -22.67
N THR A 383 -2.20 4.63 -22.08
CA THR A 383 -1.19 4.92 -21.08
C THR A 383 -1.83 5.61 -19.87
N VAL A 384 -1.41 5.22 -18.68
CA VAL A 384 -1.68 5.94 -17.42
C VAL A 384 -0.35 6.25 -16.77
N ASN A 385 -0.08 7.53 -16.53
CA ASN A 385 1.04 7.98 -15.72
C ASN A 385 0.50 8.31 -14.33
N SER A 386 0.96 7.62 -13.33
CA SER A 386 0.48 7.78 -11.96
C SER A 386 1.63 7.94 -10.99
N ILE A 387 1.34 8.62 -9.91
CA ILE A 387 2.22 8.74 -8.77
C ILE A 387 1.41 8.56 -7.50
N GLY A 388 1.98 7.91 -6.52
CA GLY A 388 1.32 7.76 -5.23
C GLY A 388 1.75 6.52 -4.47
N GLY A 389 1.14 6.35 -3.33
CA GLY A 389 1.34 5.27 -2.39
C GLY A 389 1.09 5.74 -0.97
N ILE A 390 1.30 4.87 -0.01
CA ILE A 390 1.20 5.20 1.41
C ILE A 390 2.33 6.20 1.75
N VAL A 391 1.94 7.34 2.31
CA VAL A 391 2.86 8.41 2.74
C VAL A 391 2.89 8.56 4.26
N GLU A 392 1.77 8.22 4.94
CA GLU A 392 1.69 8.23 6.40
C GLU A 392 1.51 6.81 6.95
N PRO A 393 2.60 6.11 7.24
CA PRO A 393 2.57 4.70 7.66
C PRO A 393 1.91 4.49 9.03
N ARG A 394 1.90 5.49 9.93
CA ARG A 394 1.29 5.40 11.26
C ARG A 394 -0.23 5.21 11.18
N GLY A 395 -0.86 5.73 10.13
CA GLY A 395 -2.29 5.57 9.85
C GLY A 395 -2.65 4.31 9.06
N VAL A 396 -1.73 3.33 8.94
CA VAL A 396 -1.96 2.10 8.19
C VAL A 396 -1.60 0.87 9.04
N SER A 397 -2.53 -0.09 9.07
CA SER A 397 -2.37 -1.37 9.74
C SER A 397 -2.28 -2.51 8.73
N TYR A 398 -1.28 -3.38 8.87
CA TYR A 398 -1.18 -4.63 8.13
C TYR A 398 -1.91 -5.74 8.88
N VAL A 399 -2.79 -6.45 8.21
CA VAL A 399 -3.56 -7.55 8.79
C VAL A 399 -3.23 -8.84 8.06
N LEU A 400 -3.02 -9.90 8.84
CA LEU A 400 -2.66 -11.24 8.36
C LEU A 400 -3.65 -12.25 8.94
N VAL A 401 -4.55 -12.76 8.09
CA VAL A 401 -5.54 -13.77 8.47
C VAL A 401 -4.96 -15.13 8.16
N LYS A 402 -4.77 -15.95 9.20
CA LYS A 402 -4.24 -17.30 9.07
C LYS A 402 -5.26 -18.20 8.37
N ASP A 403 -4.81 -18.88 7.32
CA ASP A 403 -5.56 -19.98 6.74
C ASP A 403 -5.68 -21.10 7.77
N GLN A 404 -6.91 -21.41 8.14
CA GLN A 404 -7.20 -22.61 8.93
C GLN A 404 -7.39 -23.74 7.92
N ALA A 405 -6.28 -24.35 7.50
CA ALA A 405 -6.33 -25.51 6.65
C ALA A 405 -7.34 -26.51 7.22
N VAL A 406 -8.41 -26.75 6.50
CA VAL A 406 -9.21 -27.95 6.69
C VAL A 406 -8.24 -29.09 6.55
N ASN A 407 -8.01 -29.86 7.62
CA ASN A 407 -7.26 -31.10 7.55
C ASN A 407 -8.03 -32.02 6.60
N ILE A 408 -7.68 -31.97 5.33
CA ILE A 408 -8.07 -33.01 4.38
C ILE A 408 -7.28 -34.24 4.83
N VAL A 409 -7.88 -35.02 5.70
CA VAL A 409 -7.38 -36.36 6.00
C VAL A 409 -7.58 -37.18 4.74
N THR A 410 -6.57 -37.23 3.88
CA THR A 410 -6.49 -38.28 2.87
C THR A 410 -6.27 -39.58 3.63
N THR A 411 -7.35 -40.27 3.97
CA THR A 411 -7.29 -41.70 4.27
C THR A 411 -6.90 -42.39 2.97
N ASN A 412 -5.61 -42.66 2.81
CA ASN A 412 -5.19 -43.66 1.83
C ASN A 412 -5.82 -44.99 2.25
N ALA A 413 -6.82 -45.42 1.50
CA ALA A 413 -7.33 -46.80 1.57
C ALA A 413 -6.36 -47.72 0.83
#